data_618e275ea3abd560f374c2d212998333
#
_entry.id   618e275ea3abd560f374c2d212998333
#
_cell.length_a   1.000
_cell.length_b   1.000
_cell.length_c   1.000
_cell.angle_alpha   90.00
_cell.angle_beta   90.00
_cell.angle_gamma   90.00
#
_symmetry.space_group_name_H-M   'P 1'
#
loop_
_entity.id
_entity.type
_entity.pdbx_description
1 polymer ?
#
loop_
_entity_poly.entity_id
_entity_poly.type
_entity_poly.pdbx_seq_one_letter_code
_entity_poly.pdbx_strand_id
1 'polypeptide(L)'
;MSEQVPPPQPPPPPSGGPPPGGQPPVGPPPGGPPAPGQRPLPPDQERLWAMLAHLLSFVAAYLFLGFVAPLVVLLVFGPRSAYVRAHAVESLNFNLSWLLYAIVSVVLIFIGIGILLLLALGIAYVVLIIIASVRANNGEFFRYPLTIRFVR
;
A
#
# COMPACT_ATOMS: atom_id res chain seq x y z
N MET A 1 -66.00 -19.59 15.32
CA MET A 1 -64.76 -19.24 14.53
C MET A 1 -63.89 -18.48 15.50
N SER A 2 -62.90 -19.18 16.08
CA SER A 2 -61.94 -18.58 17.02
C SER A 2 -60.71 -18.10 16.25
N GLU A 3 -60.56 -16.81 16.12
CA GLU A 3 -59.44 -16.15 15.44
C GLU A 3 -58.18 -16.32 16.33
N GLN A 4 -57.25 -17.20 15.87
CA GLN A 4 -55.93 -17.38 16.51
C GLN A 4 -55.05 -16.20 16.19
N VAL A 5 -54.85 -15.32 17.18
CA VAL A 5 -53.85 -14.27 17.09
C VAL A 5 -52.43 -14.91 17.15
N PRO A 6 -51.57 -14.69 16.14
CA PRO A 6 -50.23 -15.27 16.17
C PRO A 6 -49.40 -14.67 17.33
N PRO A 7 -48.49 -15.45 17.95
CA PRO A 7 -47.68 -15.00 19.04
C PRO A 7 -46.76 -13.84 18.61
N PRO A 8 -46.47 -12.89 19.52
CA PRO A 8 -45.56 -11.76 19.22
C PRO A 8 -44.16 -12.26 18.84
N GLN A 9 -43.60 -11.70 17.79
CA GLN A 9 -42.24 -12.01 17.37
C GLN A 9 -41.26 -11.49 18.41
N PRO A 10 -40.16 -12.26 18.71
CA PRO A 10 -39.12 -11.80 19.60
C PRO A 10 -38.44 -10.54 19.03
N PRO A 11 -38.01 -9.61 19.87
CA PRO A 11 -37.32 -8.41 19.41
C PRO A 11 -36.02 -8.79 18.65
N PRO A 12 -35.68 -8.04 17.59
CA PRO A 12 -34.44 -8.28 16.86
C PRO A 12 -33.24 -8.14 17.82
N PRO A 13 -32.20 -8.96 17.63
CA PRO A 13 -30.99 -8.85 18.45
C PRO A 13 -30.40 -7.43 18.32
N PRO A 14 -29.84 -6.87 19.39
CA PRO A 14 -29.20 -5.56 19.33
C PRO A 14 -28.14 -5.57 18.25
N SER A 15 -28.20 -4.63 17.32
CA SER A 15 -27.18 -4.40 16.31
C SER A 15 -25.88 -4.10 17.08
N GLY A 16 -24.98 -5.07 17.12
CA GLY A 16 -23.66 -4.90 17.73
C GLY A 16 -22.94 -3.76 17.03
N GLY A 17 -22.90 -2.61 17.68
CA GLY A 17 -22.02 -1.52 17.26
C GLY A 17 -20.57 -2.00 17.32
N PRO A 18 -19.69 -1.45 16.47
CA PRO A 18 -18.28 -1.80 16.50
C PRO A 18 -17.69 -1.55 17.88
N PRO A 19 -16.79 -2.42 18.38
CA PRO A 19 -16.18 -2.27 19.69
C PRO A 19 -15.46 -0.91 19.78
N PRO A 20 -15.61 -0.17 20.90
CA PRO A 20 -14.94 1.10 21.07
C PRO A 20 -13.43 0.87 21.21
N GLY A 21 -12.63 1.39 20.29
CA GLY A 21 -11.17 1.51 20.44
C GLY A 21 -10.28 0.89 19.36
N GLY A 22 -10.80 0.16 18.39
CA GLY A 22 -10.01 -0.22 17.22
C GLY A 22 -10.10 0.86 16.14
N GLN A 23 -8.98 1.48 15.78
CA GLN A 23 -8.95 2.20 14.49
C GLN A 23 -9.39 1.19 13.41
N PRO A 24 -10.34 1.53 12.54
CA PRO A 24 -10.69 0.64 11.44
C PRO A 24 -9.40 0.34 10.68
N PRO A 25 -9.19 -0.92 10.23
CA PRO A 25 -8.07 -1.21 9.34
C PRO A 25 -8.10 -0.16 8.25
N VAL A 26 -6.98 0.56 8.06
CA VAL A 26 -6.86 1.53 6.96
C VAL A 26 -6.86 0.67 5.70
N GLY A 27 -8.05 0.30 5.26
CA GLY A 27 -8.25 -0.36 3.98
C GLY A 27 -7.65 0.50 2.87
N PRO A 28 -7.27 -0.09 1.75
CA PRO A 28 -6.83 0.68 0.60
C PRO A 28 -7.88 1.76 0.31
N PRO A 29 -7.46 2.99 -0.04
CA PRO A 29 -8.41 4.02 -0.44
C PRO A 29 -9.33 3.43 -1.52
N PRO A 30 -10.64 3.70 -1.48
CA PRO A 30 -11.58 3.15 -2.45
C PRO A 30 -11.08 3.51 -3.85
N GLY A 31 -10.50 2.53 -4.52
CA GLY A 31 -10.12 2.65 -5.91
C GLY A 31 -11.38 2.54 -6.75
N GLY A 32 -11.49 3.37 -7.77
CA GLY A 32 -12.60 3.29 -8.72
C GLY A 32 -12.71 1.90 -9.37
N PRO A 33 -13.84 1.61 -10.02
CA PRO A 33 -14.02 0.38 -10.78
C PRO A 33 -12.92 0.22 -11.85
N PRO A 34 -12.63 -1.01 -12.30
CA PRO A 34 -11.68 -1.25 -13.37
C PRO A 34 -12.00 -0.40 -14.61
N ALA A 35 -10.96 -0.02 -15.35
CA ALA A 35 -11.15 0.74 -16.57
C ALA A 35 -12.05 -0.02 -17.57
N PRO A 36 -12.87 0.68 -18.36
CA PRO A 36 -13.79 0.04 -19.31
C PRO A 36 -13.05 -0.96 -20.23
N GLY A 37 -13.59 -2.17 -20.36
CA GLY A 37 -13.04 -3.24 -21.18
C GLY A 37 -11.92 -4.06 -20.54
N GLN A 38 -11.49 -3.75 -19.34
CA GLN A 38 -10.46 -4.54 -18.63
C GLN A 38 -11.09 -5.52 -17.64
N ARG A 39 -10.59 -6.77 -17.64
CA ARG A 39 -11.01 -7.76 -16.64
C ARG A 39 -10.31 -7.45 -15.31
N PRO A 40 -11.05 -7.45 -14.19
CA PRO A 40 -10.45 -7.37 -12.85
C PRO A 40 -9.41 -8.46 -12.64
N LEU A 41 -8.42 -8.19 -11.79
CA LEU A 41 -7.46 -9.21 -11.38
C LEU A 41 -8.10 -10.16 -10.35
N PRO A 42 -7.80 -11.46 -10.39
CA PRO A 42 -8.10 -12.37 -9.29
C PRO A 42 -7.40 -11.94 -7.99
N PRO A 43 -7.98 -12.20 -6.79
CA PRO A 43 -7.44 -11.73 -5.51
C PRO A 43 -6.00 -12.18 -5.20
N ASP A 44 -5.61 -13.36 -5.63
CA ASP A 44 -4.25 -13.89 -5.51
C ASP A 44 -3.26 -13.09 -6.38
N GLN A 45 -3.66 -12.75 -7.59
CA GLN A 45 -2.85 -11.90 -8.46
C GLN A 45 -2.77 -10.46 -7.97
N GLU A 46 -3.83 -9.92 -7.36
CA GLU A 46 -3.80 -8.59 -6.76
C GLU A 46 -2.73 -8.51 -5.66
N ARG A 47 -2.71 -9.50 -4.76
CA ARG A 47 -1.71 -9.57 -3.69
C ARG A 47 -0.30 -9.74 -4.23
N LEU A 48 -0.13 -10.61 -5.23
CA LEU A 48 1.15 -10.83 -5.89
C LEU A 48 1.68 -9.53 -6.51
N TRP A 49 0.89 -8.84 -7.33
CA TRP A 49 1.35 -7.62 -7.99
C TRP A 49 1.53 -6.45 -7.03
N ALA A 50 0.71 -6.36 -5.98
CA ALA A 50 0.91 -5.40 -4.91
C ALA A 50 2.23 -5.65 -4.15
N MET A 51 2.55 -6.89 -3.81
CA MET A 51 3.82 -7.27 -3.20
C MET A 51 5.00 -6.98 -4.15
N LEU A 52 4.87 -7.35 -5.43
CA LEU A 52 5.92 -7.13 -6.43
C LEU A 52 6.19 -5.65 -6.68
N ALA A 53 5.20 -4.77 -6.55
CA ALA A 53 5.41 -3.33 -6.64
C ALA A 53 6.42 -2.82 -5.59
N HIS A 54 6.49 -3.44 -4.44
CA HIS A 54 7.48 -3.13 -3.40
C HIS A 54 8.78 -3.89 -3.60
N LEU A 55 8.72 -5.20 -3.81
CA LEU A 55 9.91 -6.06 -3.88
C LEU A 55 10.78 -5.78 -5.12
N LEU A 56 10.17 -5.60 -6.29
CA LEU A 56 10.91 -5.28 -7.51
C LEU A 56 11.55 -3.89 -7.45
N SER A 57 10.98 -2.96 -6.71
CA SER A 57 11.60 -1.66 -6.49
C SER A 57 12.91 -1.78 -5.70
N PHE A 58 13.01 -2.74 -4.77
CA PHE A 58 14.26 -3.04 -4.07
C PHE A 58 15.36 -3.51 -5.05
N VAL A 59 15.03 -4.45 -5.94
CA VAL A 59 15.98 -4.94 -6.96
C VAL A 59 16.39 -3.80 -7.91
N ALA A 60 15.43 -3.02 -8.40
CA ALA A 60 15.69 -1.90 -9.30
C ALA A 60 16.47 -0.75 -8.65
N ALA A 61 16.41 -0.62 -7.32
CA ALA A 61 17.16 0.40 -6.58
C ALA A 61 18.67 0.24 -6.68
N TYR A 62 19.17 -0.98 -6.88
CA TYR A 62 20.60 -1.22 -7.16
C TYR A 62 21.09 -0.49 -8.40
N LEU A 63 20.20 -0.19 -9.34
CA LEU A 63 20.47 0.57 -10.56
C LEU A 63 19.99 2.03 -10.45
N PHE A 64 19.68 2.51 -9.25
CA PHE A 64 19.03 3.81 -9.00
C PHE A 64 17.65 3.97 -9.66
N LEU A 65 17.05 2.88 -10.10
CA LEU A 65 15.78 2.83 -10.81
C LEU A 65 14.63 2.28 -9.97
N GLY A 66 14.73 2.37 -8.64
CA GLY A 66 13.72 1.83 -7.69
C GLY A 66 12.28 2.28 -7.97
N PHE A 67 12.08 3.47 -8.54
CA PHE A 67 10.77 3.99 -8.91
C PHE A 67 10.20 3.38 -10.19
N VAL A 68 11.01 2.74 -11.04
CA VAL A 68 10.56 2.19 -12.34
C VAL A 68 9.65 0.99 -12.13
N ALA A 69 10.00 0.10 -11.23
CA ALA A 69 9.19 -1.11 -10.99
C ALA A 69 7.75 -0.79 -10.54
N PRO A 70 7.51 0.03 -9.49
CA PRO A 70 6.15 0.40 -9.13
C PRO A 70 5.44 1.25 -10.19
N LEU A 71 6.17 2.03 -11.00
CA LEU A 71 5.58 2.74 -12.13
C LEU A 71 5.04 1.78 -13.18
N VAL A 72 5.80 0.75 -13.54
CA VAL A 72 5.35 -0.29 -14.49
C VAL A 72 4.14 -1.03 -13.95
N VAL A 73 4.18 -1.45 -12.67
CA VAL A 73 3.03 -2.11 -12.03
C VAL A 73 1.80 -1.19 -12.01
N LEU A 74 1.97 0.09 -11.74
CA LEU A 74 0.90 1.08 -11.76
C LEU A 74 0.24 1.21 -13.13
N LEU A 75 1.05 1.28 -14.19
CA LEU A 75 0.55 1.48 -15.55
C LEU A 75 -0.11 0.23 -16.13
N VAL A 76 0.45 -0.95 -15.85
CA VAL A 76 -0.01 -2.23 -16.43
C VAL A 76 -1.18 -2.82 -15.64
N PHE A 77 -1.11 -2.83 -14.33
CA PHE A 77 -2.06 -3.52 -13.45
C PHE A 77 -2.95 -2.58 -12.64
N GLY A 78 -2.54 -1.34 -12.41
CA GLY A 78 -3.32 -0.34 -11.70
C GLY A 78 -4.73 -0.12 -12.25
N PRO A 79 -4.95 -0.09 -13.58
CA PRO A 79 -6.29 0.03 -14.16
C PRO A 79 -7.20 -1.18 -13.92
N ARG A 80 -6.64 -2.33 -13.54
CA ARG A 80 -7.35 -3.61 -13.34
C ARG A 80 -7.65 -3.91 -11.88
N SER A 81 -7.00 -3.23 -10.95
CA SER A 81 -7.17 -3.43 -9.52
C SER A 81 -6.88 -2.16 -8.74
N ALA A 82 -7.86 -1.71 -7.97
CA ALA A 82 -7.71 -0.60 -7.04
C ALA A 82 -6.68 -0.89 -5.96
N TYR A 83 -6.61 -2.13 -5.50
CA TYR A 83 -5.65 -2.59 -4.52
C TYR A 83 -4.22 -2.48 -5.03
N VAL A 84 -3.94 -3.04 -6.22
CA VAL A 84 -2.63 -2.94 -6.88
C VAL A 84 -2.25 -1.49 -7.15
N ARG A 85 -3.20 -0.67 -7.63
CA ARG A 85 -2.98 0.75 -7.85
C ARG A 85 -2.55 1.48 -6.57
N ALA A 86 -3.24 1.24 -5.46
CA ALA A 86 -2.91 1.89 -4.19
C ALA A 86 -1.49 1.53 -3.71
N HIS A 87 -1.11 0.26 -3.77
CA HIS A 87 0.23 -0.20 -3.41
C HIS A 87 1.31 0.34 -4.36
N ALA A 88 1.07 0.33 -5.67
CA ALA A 88 2.01 0.84 -6.66
C ALA A 88 2.24 2.35 -6.51
N VAL A 89 1.19 3.15 -6.28
CA VAL A 89 1.30 4.59 -6.00
C VAL A 89 2.09 4.84 -4.71
N GLU A 90 1.82 4.09 -3.65
CA GLU A 90 2.52 4.25 -2.37
C GLU A 90 4.00 3.86 -2.50
N SER A 91 4.31 2.76 -3.20
CA SER A 91 5.69 2.34 -3.49
C SER A 91 6.43 3.36 -4.37
N LEU A 92 5.76 3.91 -5.38
CA LEU A 92 6.32 4.93 -6.27
C LEU A 92 6.69 6.20 -5.48
N ASN A 93 5.76 6.71 -4.67
CA ASN A 93 5.99 7.90 -3.83
C ASN A 93 7.14 7.67 -2.84
N PHE A 94 7.18 6.49 -2.22
CA PHE A 94 8.27 6.11 -1.33
C PHE A 94 9.62 6.13 -2.03
N ASN A 95 9.76 5.50 -3.18
CA ASN A 95 11.02 5.46 -3.93
C ASN A 95 11.47 6.84 -4.41
N LEU A 96 10.54 7.70 -4.86
CA LEU A 96 10.84 9.08 -5.24
C LEU A 96 11.32 9.91 -4.04
N SER A 97 10.66 9.76 -2.88
CA SER A 97 11.07 10.44 -1.65
C SER A 97 12.45 9.99 -1.19
N TRP A 98 12.69 8.67 -1.28
CA TRP A 98 13.97 8.07 -0.89
C TRP A 98 15.12 8.53 -1.79
N LEU A 99 14.87 8.62 -3.09
CA LEU A 99 15.85 9.19 -4.03
C LEU A 99 16.21 10.63 -3.66
N LEU A 100 15.20 11.45 -3.32
CA LEU A 100 15.43 12.82 -2.88
C LEU A 100 16.27 12.86 -1.60
N TYR A 101 15.95 12.05 -0.59
CA TYR A 101 16.71 11.97 0.65
C TYR A 101 18.14 11.48 0.42
N ALA A 102 18.33 10.52 -0.48
CA ALA A 102 19.67 10.05 -0.84
C ALA A 102 20.50 11.17 -1.49
N ILE A 103 19.92 11.93 -2.42
CA ILE A 103 20.59 13.08 -3.05
C ILE A 103 21.01 14.11 -2.00
N VAL A 104 20.11 14.49 -1.09
CA VAL A 104 20.42 15.42 0.00
C VAL A 104 21.53 14.86 0.90
N SER A 105 21.46 13.57 1.24
CA SER A 105 22.50 12.93 2.07
C SER A 105 23.86 12.93 1.39
N VAL A 106 23.92 12.73 0.06
CA VAL A 106 25.17 12.82 -0.71
C VAL A 106 25.78 14.22 -0.62
N VAL A 107 24.95 15.26 -0.76
CA VAL A 107 25.43 16.65 -0.57
C VAL A 107 25.95 16.87 0.85
N LEU A 108 25.29 16.29 1.86
CA LEU A 108 25.68 16.42 3.26
C LEU A 108 26.97 15.62 3.63
N ILE A 109 27.52 14.81 2.71
CA ILE A 109 28.83 14.16 2.91
C ILE A 109 29.92 15.20 3.08
N PHE A 110 29.85 16.34 2.36
CA PHE A 110 30.85 17.41 2.46
C PHE A 110 30.97 18.04 3.85
N ILE A 111 29.93 17.91 4.68
CA ILE A 111 29.94 18.36 6.08
C ILE A 111 30.07 17.20 7.08
N GLY A 112 30.34 15.99 6.59
CA GLY A 112 30.66 14.80 7.41
C GLY A 112 29.46 13.99 7.91
N ILE A 113 28.21 14.49 7.82
CA ILE A 113 27.02 13.76 8.35
C ILE A 113 26.35 12.85 7.31
N GLY A 114 26.59 13.11 6.03
CA GLY A 114 25.87 12.44 4.93
C GLY A 114 26.06 10.92 4.87
N ILE A 115 27.24 10.41 5.24
CA ILE A 115 27.52 8.96 5.26
C ILE A 115 26.64 8.25 6.30
N LEU A 116 26.51 8.84 7.50
CA LEU A 116 25.63 8.28 8.54
C LEU A 116 24.15 8.30 8.11
N LEU A 117 23.73 9.37 7.44
CA LEU A 117 22.36 9.46 6.90
C LEU A 117 22.12 8.42 5.81
N LEU A 118 23.06 8.22 4.89
CA LEU A 118 22.94 7.19 3.84
C LEU A 118 22.85 5.78 4.44
N LEU A 119 23.65 5.49 5.47
CA LEU A 119 23.58 4.21 6.16
C LEU A 119 22.22 4.01 6.83
N ALA A 120 21.74 5.00 7.57
CA ALA A 120 20.44 4.96 8.22
C ALA A 120 19.29 4.83 7.21
N LEU A 121 19.34 5.59 6.11
CA LEU A 121 18.39 5.47 4.99
C LEU A 121 18.42 4.08 4.36
N GLY A 122 19.60 3.51 4.12
CA GLY A 122 19.74 2.17 3.54
C GLY A 122 19.09 1.10 4.41
N ILE A 123 19.35 1.12 5.73
CA ILE A 123 18.72 0.18 6.68
C ILE A 123 17.20 0.37 6.70
N ALA A 124 16.73 1.60 6.85
CA ALA A 124 15.30 1.89 6.89
C ALA A 124 14.60 1.51 5.57
N TYR A 125 15.25 1.71 4.43
CA TYR A 125 14.75 1.31 3.12
C TYR A 125 14.46 -0.19 3.05
N VAL A 126 15.43 -1.02 3.41
CA VAL A 126 15.28 -2.48 3.41
C VAL A 126 14.16 -2.93 4.34
N VAL A 127 14.16 -2.43 5.59
CA VAL A 127 13.14 -2.80 6.58
C VAL A 127 11.74 -2.43 6.12
N LEU A 128 11.56 -1.20 5.63
CA LEU A 128 10.25 -0.71 5.22
C LEU A 128 9.73 -1.46 3.99
N ILE A 129 10.56 -1.77 3.01
CA ILE A 129 10.16 -2.56 1.83
C ILE A 129 9.74 -3.97 2.23
N ILE A 130 10.48 -4.64 3.12
CA ILE A 130 10.11 -5.97 3.59
C ILE A 130 8.74 -5.92 4.28
N ILE A 131 8.52 -4.98 5.20
CA ILE A 131 7.23 -4.82 5.89
C ILE A 131 6.10 -4.58 4.88
N ALA A 132 6.31 -3.67 3.93
CA ALA A 132 5.30 -3.35 2.91
C ALA A 132 4.98 -4.56 2.02
N SER A 133 6.00 -5.31 1.60
CA SER A 133 5.83 -6.52 0.77
C SER A 133 5.04 -7.60 1.49
N VAL A 134 5.36 -7.87 2.76
CA VAL A 134 4.64 -8.85 3.58
C VAL A 134 3.20 -8.43 3.80
N ARG A 135 2.94 -7.18 4.15
CA ARG A 135 1.57 -6.68 4.33
C ARG A 135 0.76 -6.72 3.05
N ALA A 136 1.36 -6.32 1.93
CA ALA A 136 0.69 -6.42 0.62
C ALA A 136 0.31 -7.86 0.27
N ASN A 137 1.17 -8.83 0.55
CA ASN A 137 0.86 -10.24 0.34
C ASN A 137 -0.26 -10.76 1.26
N ASN A 138 -0.35 -10.22 2.48
CA ASN A 138 -1.42 -10.56 3.43
C ASN A 138 -2.76 -9.86 3.12
N GLY A 139 -2.81 -9.02 2.10
CA GLY A 139 -4.01 -8.24 1.76
C GLY A 139 -4.18 -6.96 2.57
N GLU A 140 -3.14 -6.53 3.29
CA GLU A 140 -3.14 -5.34 4.12
C GLU A 140 -2.49 -4.16 3.39
N PHE A 141 -3.07 -2.97 3.54
CA PHE A 141 -2.46 -1.75 3.02
C PHE A 141 -1.41 -1.21 3.99
N PHE A 142 -0.19 -0.97 3.49
CA PHE A 142 0.89 -0.35 4.25
C PHE A 142 1.17 1.05 3.73
N ARG A 143 1.14 2.01 4.62
CA ARG A 143 1.46 3.39 4.34
C ARG A 143 2.86 3.69 4.85
N TYR A 144 3.75 4.07 3.94
CA TYR A 144 5.12 4.37 4.31
C TYR A 144 5.22 5.65 5.15
N PRO A 145 5.98 5.64 6.26
CA PRO A 145 6.31 6.86 6.98
C PRO A 145 7.26 7.75 6.13
N LEU A 146 7.25 9.04 6.40
CA LEU A 146 8.14 10.03 5.78
C LEU A 146 8.07 10.08 4.24
N THR A 147 6.98 9.66 3.65
CA THR A 147 6.79 9.67 2.19
C THR A 147 6.12 10.95 1.73
N ILE A 148 6.77 11.63 0.79
CA ILE A 148 6.20 12.78 0.08
C ILE A 148 5.30 12.24 -1.03
N ARG A 149 4.06 12.75 -1.12
CA ARG A 149 3.09 12.27 -2.10
C ARG A 149 3.16 13.09 -3.37
N PHE A 150 3.94 12.61 -4.31
CA PHE A 150 4.07 13.19 -5.65
C PHE A 150 2.93 12.73 -6.58
N VAL A 151 2.50 11.49 -6.42
CA VAL A 151 1.46 10.82 -7.23
C VAL A 151 0.26 10.46 -6.34
N ARG A 152 -0.96 10.63 -6.88
CA ARG A 152 -2.25 10.37 -6.19
C ARG A 152 -3.14 9.39 -6.95
#